data_a652a555719603b8917f982b10bb1c19
#
_entry.id   a652a555719603b8917f982b10bb1c19
#
_cell.length_a   1.000
_cell.length_b   1.000
_cell.length_c   1.000
_cell.angle_alpha   90.00
_cell.angle_beta   90.00
_cell.angle_gamma   90.00
#
_symmetry.space_group_name_H-M   'P 1'
#
loop_
_entity.id
_entity.type
_entity.pdbx_description
1 polymer ?
#
loop_
_entity_poly.entity_id
_entity_poly.type
_entity_poly.pdbx_seq_one_letter_code
_entity_poly.pdbx_strand_id
1 'polypeptide(L)'
;RGMYVILDMHGAFGSQNGMDHSGEINDGKQLYYNQSNKDKTLNLWKKIAEHFKGNPAVAAYDILNEPGIKAAATYSLHWDFYNEIYKTIRSKDSNHIIIMESCWDADNLPRPSAYGWTNVAYEYHYYPWNYISNSSGQASYTAGKVRDIANHNYGVPTFVGEFTCFDQEDAWRNTMSTYNQQGWHWTTWAYKVTGNSSWGIYNHNPEKVDIYNDSADTIKNKWSAV
;
A
#
# COMPACT_ATOMS: atom_id res chain seq x y z
N ARG A 1 17.12 -14.56 -7.10
CA ARG A 1 16.13 -15.44 -6.44
C ARG A 1 14.75 -15.40 -7.10
N GLY A 2 14.56 -14.64 -8.19
CA GLY A 2 13.31 -14.56 -8.92
C GLY A 2 12.18 -13.79 -8.18
N MET A 3 12.53 -12.94 -7.21
CA MET A 3 11.59 -12.07 -6.52
C MET A 3 11.65 -10.66 -7.10
N TYR A 4 10.52 -10.01 -7.12
CA TYR A 4 10.40 -8.60 -7.45
C TYR A 4 10.06 -7.78 -6.22
N VAL A 5 10.36 -6.49 -6.27
CA VAL A 5 10.11 -5.55 -5.17
C VAL A 5 9.14 -4.47 -5.65
N ILE A 6 8.14 -4.18 -4.86
CA ILE A 6 7.33 -2.97 -4.95
C ILE A 6 7.85 -2.02 -3.87
N LEU A 7 8.17 -0.79 -4.26
CA LEU A 7 8.62 0.24 -3.34
C LEU A 7 7.42 1.05 -2.88
N ASP A 8 7.06 0.89 -1.61
CA ASP A 8 5.94 1.57 -0.96
C ASP A 8 6.41 2.80 -0.18
N MET A 9 5.73 3.93 -0.38
CA MET A 9 5.87 5.10 0.48
C MET A 9 4.84 5.03 1.61
N HIS A 10 5.18 4.31 2.65
CA HIS A 10 4.29 4.05 3.78
C HIS A 10 4.03 5.28 4.66
N GLY A 11 4.96 6.22 4.70
CA GLY A 11 4.82 7.49 5.43
C GLY A 11 5.41 8.65 4.66
N ALA A 12 4.58 9.62 4.27
CA ALA A 12 4.99 10.83 3.59
C ALA A 12 5.20 12.00 4.57
N PHE A 13 5.96 13.00 4.14
CA PHE A 13 6.21 14.19 4.96
C PHE A 13 4.89 14.88 5.38
N GLY A 14 4.72 15.09 6.67
CA GLY A 14 3.50 15.69 7.24
C GLY A 14 2.31 14.76 7.31
N SER A 15 2.50 13.46 7.11
CA SER A 15 1.50 12.41 7.09
C SER A 15 0.40 12.58 6.04
N GLN A 16 0.10 11.51 5.34
CA GLN A 16 -1.02 11.44 4.39
C GLN A 16 -2.36 11.13 5.06
N ASN A 17 -2.38 10.56 6.25
CA ASN A 17 -3.60 10.12 6.92
C ASN A 17 -3.70 10.53 8.41
N GLY A 18 -2.62 11.00 9.03
CA GLY A 18 -2.58 11.41 10.43
C GLY A 18 -2.55 10.25 11.43
N MET A 19 -2.32 9.03 10.97
CA MET A 19 -2.28 7.83 11.79
C MET A 19 -0.83 7.46 12.13
N ASP A 20 -0.64 6.64 13.17
CA ASP A 20 0.67 6.23 13.67
C ASP A 20 1.54 5.52 12.62
N HIS A 21 0.94 4.72 11.75
CA HIS A 21 1.65 4.02 10.69
C HIS A 21 2.18 4.94 9.58
N SER A 22 1.71 6.18 9.47
CA SER A 22 2.30 7.19 8.59
C SER A 22 3.43 8.00 9.23
N GLY A 23 3.82 7.67 10.46
CA GLY A 23 4.94 8.26 11.18
C GLY A 23 4.61 9.54 11.96
N GLU A 24 3.48 10.17 11.73
CA GLU A 24 3.06 11.38 12.44
C GLU A 24 1.60 11.27 12.88
N ILE A 25 1.39 11.17 14.21
CA ILE A 25 0.06 11.29 14.79
C ILE A 25 -0.24 12.77 14.96
N ASN A 26 -1.08 13.32 14.12
CA ASN A 26 -1.49 14.72 14.20
C ASN A 26 -2.97 14.83 13.77
N ASP A 27 -3.52 16.03 13.77
CA ASP A 27 -4.86 16.30 13.22
C ASP A 27 -4.94 16.05 11.69
N GLY A 28 -3.86 15.53 11.16
CA GLY A 28 -3.74 14.71 9.99
C GLY A 28 -3.66 15.39 8.66
N LYS A 29 -3.00 14.69 7.73
CA LYS A 29 -3.04 15.03 6.32
C LYS A 29 -2.32 16.32 5.98
N GLN A 30 -1.31 16.71 6.80
CA GLN A 30 -0.50 17.89 6.54
C GLN A 30 0.26 17.82 5.22
N LEU A 31 0.41 16.59 4.68
CA LEU A 31 0.92 16.40 3.34
C LEU A 31 0.17 17.23 2.30
N TYR A 32 -1.17 17.20 2.32
CA TYR A 32 -1.99 17.84 1.28
C TYR A 32 -2.10 19.35 1.43
N TYR A 33 -1.94 19.86 2.65
CA TYR A 33 -2.16 21.28 2.98
C TYR A 33 -0.86 22.09 3.12
N ASN A 34 0.29 21.43 3.11
CA ASN A 34 1.58 22.08 3.25
C ASN A 34 2.45 21.86 2.00
N GLN A 35 2.69 22.93 1.26
CA GLN A 35 3.45 22.87 0.00
C GLN A 35 4.87 22.34 0.22
N SER A 36 5.53 22.69 1.33
CA SER A 36 6.88 22.17 1.63
C SER A 36 6.88 20.65 1.81
N ASN A 37 5.83 20.06 2.38
CA ASN A 37 5.71 18.61 2.54
C ASN A 37 5.47 17.93 1.19
N LYS A 38 4.62 18.51 0.35
CA LYS A 38 4.41 18.05 -1.03
C LYS A 38 5.73 18.08 -1.81
N ASP A 39 6.47 19.19 -1.78
CA ASP A 39 7.72 19.37 -2.50
C ASP A 39 8.78 18.35 -2.05
N LYS A 40 8.88 18.07 -0.74
CA LYS A 40 9.78 17.05 -0.21
C LYS A 40 9.42 15.66 -0.70
N THR A 41 8.13 15.31 -0.70
CA THR A 41 7.62 14.03 -1.18
C THR A 41 7.88 13.86 -2.69
N LEU A 42 7.60 14.88 -3.49
CA LEU A 42 7.90 14.89 -4.92
C LEU A 42 9.40 14.73 -5.20
N ASN A 43 10.24 15.46 -4.46
CA ASN A 43 11.69 15.35 -4.61
C ASN A 43 12.21 13.95 -4.20
N LEU A 44 11.64 13.33 -3.19
CA LEU A 44 11.98 11.96 -2.81
C LEU A 44 11.60 10.97 -3.92
N TRP A 45 10.38 11.03 -4.45
CA TRP A 45 9.97 10.20 -5.58
C TRP A 45 10.81 10.41 -6.83
N LYS A 46 11.17 11.64 -7.12
CA LYS A 46 12.10 11.96 -8.22
C LYS A 46 13.44 11.23 -8.07
N LYS A 47 14.02 11.23 -6.86
CA LYS A 47 15.28 10.53 -6.56
C LYS A 47 15.14 9.01 -6.64
N ILE A 48 14.05 8.46 -6.10
CA ILE A 48 13.75 7.03 -6.15
C ILE A 48 13.63 6.58 -7.60
N ALA A 49 12.81 7.25 -8.39
CA ALA A 49 12.60 6.91 -9.80
C ALA A 49 13.89 7.02 -10.62
N GLU A 50 14.72 8.06 -10.38
CA GLU A 50 16.01 8.23 -11.06
C GLU A 50 17.01 7.13 -10.68
N HIS A 51 17.01 6.70 -9.41
CA HIS A 51 17.91 5.66 -8.91
C HIS A 51 17.55 4.26 -9.43
N PHE A 52 16.26 3.93 -9.45
CA PHE A 52 15.80 2.59 -9.81
C PHE A 52 15.42 2.44 -11.28
N LYS A 53 15.47 3.49 -12.07
CA LYS A 53 15.20 3.46 -13.49
C LYS A 53 15.93 2.29 -14.16
N GLY A 54 15.16 1.43 -14.83
CA GLY A 54 15.69 0.29 -15.57
C GLY A 54 16.18 -0.87 -14.71
N ASN A 55 15.95 -0.84 -13.39
CA ASN A 55 16.25 -1.98 -12.53
C ASN A 55 15.12 -3.03 -12.63
N PRO A 56 15.33 -4.19 -13.27
CA PRO A 56 14.27 -5.16 -13.49
C PRO A 56 13.81 -5.90 -12.22
N ALA A 57 14.51 -5.74 -11.10
CA ALA A 57 14.08 -6.30 -9.82
C ALA A 57 13.00 -5.44 -9.14
N VAL A 58 12.86 -4.17 -9.52
CA VAL A 58 11.76 -3.31 -9.08
C VAL A 58 10.59 -3.49 -10.04
N ALA A 59 9.45 -3.95 -9.54
CA ALA A 59 8.24 -4.15 -10.35
C ALA A 59 7.44 -2.86 -10.46
N ALA A 60 7.30 -2.15 -9.34
CA ALA A 60 6.43 -0.98 -9.26
C ALA A 60 6.85 -0.01 -8.15
N TYR A 61 6.30 1.19 -8.24
CA TYR A 61 6.29 2.21 -7.20
C TYR A 61 4.86 2.36 -6.68
N ASP A 62 4.66 2.01 -5.42
CA ASP A 62 3.45 2.29 -4.67
C ASP A 62 3.59 3.66 -4.03
N ILE A 63 2.86 4.62 -4.57
CA ILE A 63 3.24 6.02 -4.43
C ILE A 63 2.81 6.67 -3.12
N LEU A 64 1.84 6.10 -2.42
CA LEU A 64 1.36 6.63 -1.15
C LEU A 64 0.41 5.66 -0.45
N ASN A 65 0.87 5.04 0.63
CA ASN A 65 0.07 4.13 1.44
C ASN A 65 -1.09 4.85 2.15
N GLU A 66 -2.28 4.28 2.08
CA GLU A 66 -3.50 4.70 2.79
C GLU A 66 -3.69 6.24 2.86
N PRO A 67 -4.04 6.88 1.75
CA PRO A 67 -4.01 8.35 1.61
C PRO A 67 -4.95 9.14 2.53
N GLY A 68 -5.88 8.49 3.23
CA GLY A 68 -6.67 9.08 4.31
C GLY A 68 -7.77 10.08 3.89
N ILE A 69 -7.92 10.41 2.61
CA ILE A 69 -8.99 11.28 2.12
C ILE A 69 -10.21 10.44 1.76
N LYS A 70 -11.23 10.49 2.61
CA LYS A 70 -12.43 9.64 2.53
C LYS A 70 -13.69 10.34 2.01
N ALA A 71 -13.73 11.66 2.11
CA ALA A 71 -14.91 12.43 1.70
C ALA A 71 -14.88 12.73 0.21
N ALA A 72 -15.90 12.32 -0.53
CA ALA A 72 -15.99 12.51 -1.97
C ALA A 72 -15.76 13.96 -2.41
N ALA A 73 -16.23 14.92 -1.62
CA ALA A 73 -16.02 16.35 -1.89
C ALA A 73 -14.54 16.79 -1.88
N THR A 74 -13.64 15.97 -1.35
CA THR A 74 -12.21 16.28 -1.21
C THR A 74 -11.30 15.27 -1.90
N TYR A 75 -11.83 14.30 -2.65
CA TYR A 75 -11.02 13.32 -3.37
C TYR A 75 -9.99 13.96 -4.30
N SER A 76 -10.30 15.09 -4.91
CA SER A 76 -9.37 15.82 -5.76
C SER A 76 -8.06 16.20 -5.05
N LEU A 77 -8.07 16.39 -3.74
CA LEU A 77 -6.84 16.73 -3.01
C LEU A 77 -5.75 15.66 -3.19
N HIS A 78 -6.10 14.37 -3.02
CA HIS A 78 -5.11 13.32 -3.22
C HIS A 78 -4.98 12.90 -4.69
N TRP A 79 -6.05 12.96 -5.50
CA TRP A 79 -5.95 12.64 -6.93
C TRP A 79 -5.05 13.63 -7.69
N ASP A 80 -5.16 14.93 -7.39
CA ASP A 80 -4.29 15.96 -7.96
C ASP A 80 -2.85 15.75 -7.49
N PHE A 81 -2.65 15.39 -6.22
CA PHE A 81 -1.31 15.10 -5.73
C PHE A 81 -0.74 13.80 -6.31
N TYR A 82 -1.57 12.77 -6.49
CA TYR A 82 -1.17 11.57 -7.25
C TYR A 82 -0.70 11.93 -8.66
N ASN A 83 -1.40 12.84 -9.32
CA ASN A 83 -1.00 13.30 -10.64
C ASN A 83 0.33 14.08 -10.63
N GLU A 84 0.60 14.86 -9.59
CA GLU A 84 1.91 15.50 -9.40
C GLU A 84 3.02 14.46 -9.21
N ILE A 85 2.81 13.44 -8.37
CA ILE A 85 3.75 12.33 -8.16
C ILE A 85 3.94 11.54 -9.46
N TYR A 86 2.86 11.17 -10.14
CA TYR A 86 2.88 10.45 -11.42
C TYR A 86 3.75 11.18 -12.45
N LYS A 87 3.50 12.46 -12.67
CA LYS A 87 4.30 13.27 -13.60
C LYS A 87 5.76 13.35 -13.18
N THR A 88 6.02 13.47 -11.90
CA THR A 88 7.38 13.52 -11.34
C THR A 88 8.13 12.22 -11.62
N ILE A 89 7.53 11.07 -11.33
CA ILE A 89 8.11 9.75 -11.60
C ILE A 89 8.32 9.58 -13.12
N ARG A 90 7.30 9.84 -13.94
CA ARG A 90 7.36 9.67 -15.39
C ARG A 90 8.42 10.56 -16.05
N SER A 91 8.75 11.71 -15.47
CA SER A 91 9.85 12.55 -15.94
C SER A 91 11.23 11.89 -15.83
N LYS A 92 11.34 10.84 -14.99
CA LYS A 92 12.58 10.10 -14.73
C LYS A 92 12.53 8.66 -15.21
N ASP A 93 11.40 8.01 -15.02
CA ASP A 93 11.18 6.61 -15.31
C ASP A 93 9.85 6.41 -16.05
N SER A 94 9.95 6.01 -17.31
CA SER A 94 8.78 5.74 -18.16
C SER A 94 8.25 4.32 -18.05
N ASN A 95 8.97 3.39 -17.42
CA ASN A 95 8.77 1.96 -17.58
C ASN A 95 8.16 1.25 -16.37
N HIS A 96 8.55 1.61 -15.15
CA HIS A 96 7.99 0.95 -13.98
C HIS A 96 6.51 1.24 -13.82
N ILE A 97 5.76 0.25 -13.34
CA ILE A 97 4.35 0.44 -12.99
C ILE A 97 4.25 1.43 -11.83
N ILE A 98 3.27 2.32 -11.88
CA ILE A 98 2.90 3.16 -10.74
C ILE A 98 1.62 2.60 -10.14
N ILE A 99 1.66 2.28 -8.85
CA ILE A 99 0.51 1.82 -8.10
C ILE A 99 -0.09 3.02 -7.37
N MET A 100 -1.41 3.13 -7.44
CA MET A 100 -2.18 4.19 -6.80
C MET A 100 -3.20 3.55 -5.87
N GLU A 101 -3.08 3.83 -4.59
CA GLU A 101 -3.95 3.24 -3.58
C GLU A 101 -5.22 4.06 -3.39
N SER A 102 -6.34 3.37 -3.23
CA SER A 102 -7.59 3.96 -2.74
C SER A 102 -7.51 4.17 -1.23
N CYS A 103 -8.41 4.99 -0.68
CA CYS A 103 -8.52 5.04 0.78
C CYS A 103 -9.05 3.72 1.36
N TRP A 104 -10.18 3.24 0.84
CA TRP A 104 -10.86 2.03 1.35
C TRP A 104 -11.71 1.33 0.31
N ASP A 105 -12.28 2.07 -0.62
CA ASP A 105 -13.27 1.59 -1.57
C ASP A 105 -12.91 2.03 -2.99
N ALA A 106 -13.44 1.34 -3.98
CA ALA A 106 -13.08 1.57 -5.36
C ALA A 106 -13.42 2.99 -5.84
N ASP A 107 -14.47 3.62 -5.32
CA ASP A 107 -14.87 4.98 -5.68
C ASP A 107 -13.89 6.07 -5.18
N ASN A 108 -12.93 5.71 -4.31
CA ASN A 108 -11.90 6.64 -3.87
C ASN A 108 -10.78 6.89 -4.90
N LEU A 109 -10.88 6.30 -6.08
CA LEU A 109 -9.97 6.52 -7.20
C LEU A 109 -10.72 7.04 -8.44
N PRO A 110 -10.10 7.93 -9.23
CA PRO A 110 -10.70 8.41 -10.47
C PRO A 110 -10.53 7.38 -11.58
N ARG A 111 -11.22 7.54 -12.71
CA ARG A 111 -10.84 6.82 -13.92
C ARG A 111 -9.45 7.28 -14.38
N PRO A 112 -8.52 6.35 -14.70
CA PRO A 112 -7.17 6.73 -15.13
C PRO A 112 -7.16 7.71 -16.30
N SER A 113 -8.12 7.58 -17.22
CA SER A 113 -8.26 8.47 -18.37
C SER A 113 -8.57 9.94 -18.01
N ALA A 114 -9.14 10.20 -16.83
CA ALA A 114 -9.39 11.56 -16.36
C ALA A 114 -8.10 12.37 -16.15
N TYR A 115 -7.00 11.68 -15.86
CA TYR A 115 -5.69 12.29 -15.65
C TYR A 115 -4.67 11.91 -16.73
N GLY A 116 -5.05 11.09 -17.71
CA GLY A 116 -4.16 10.57 -18.72
C GLY A 116 -3.11 9.58 -18.18
N TRP A 117 -3.40 8.92 -17.07
CA TRP A 117 -2.48 7.95 -16.48
C TRP A 117 -2.40 6.68 -17.34
N THR A 118 -1.18 6.24 -17.58
CA THR A 118 -0.87 4.99 -18.29
C THR A 118 0.15 4.17 -17.51
N ASN A 119 0.15 2.85 -17.73
CA ASN A 119 1.01 1.91 -17.01
C ASN A 119 0.88 2.05 -15.49
N VAL A 120 -0.36 2.04 -15.02
CA VAL A 120 -0.74 2.14 -13.61
C VAL A 120 -1.52 0.91 -13.20
N ALA A 121 -1.49 0.58 -11.91
CA ALA A 121 -2.37 -0.37 -11.25
C ALA A 121 -3.06 0.32 -10.09
N TYR A 122 -4.23 -0.18 -9.71
CA TYR A 122 -4.96 0.33 -8.56
C TYR A 122 -4.85 -0.63 -7.39
N GLU A 123 -4.62 -0.07 -6.22
CA GLU A 123 -4.40 -0.80 -4.99
C GLU A 123 -5.51 -0.59 -3.98
N TYR A 124 -5.75 -1.65 -3.21
CA TYR A 124 -6.77 -1.69 -2.18
C TYR A 124 -6.26 -2.45 -0.97
N HIS A 125 -6.61 -1.98 0.23
CA HIS A 125 -6.38 -2.67 1.49
C HIS A 125 -7.69 -3.24 2.02
N TYR A 126 -7.71 -4.55 2.29
CA TYR A 126 -8.95 -5.24 2.65
C TYR A 126 -8.84 -5.97 3.98
N TYR A 127 -9.39 -5.33 5.01
CA TYR A 127 -9.44 -5.86 6.37
C TYR A 127 -10.89 -6.09 6.80
N PRO A 128 -11.33 -7.35 6.97
CA PRO A 128 -12.70 -7.68 7.36
C PRO A 128 -12.95 -7.52 8.87
N TRP A 129 -12.75 -6.31 9.41
CA TRP A 129 -12.80 -6.01 10.84
C TRP A 129 -14.05 -6.47 11.56
N ASN A 130 -15.21 -6.45 10.88
CA ASN A 130 -16.49 -6.89 11.46
C ASN A 130 -16.63 -8.40 11.52
N TYR A 131 -15.65 -9.14 10.98
CA TYR A 131 -15.72 -10.60 10.80
C TYR A 131 -14.46 -11.32 11.26
N ILE A 132 -13.71 -10.77 12.21
CA ILE A 132 -12.41 -11.30 12.65
C ILE A 132 -12.45 -12.80 12.97
N SER A 133 -13.51 -13.26 13.65
CA SER A 133 -13.71 -14.66 14.05
C SER A 133 -14.81 -15.37 13.23
N ASN A 134 -15.09 -14.91 12.01
CA ASN A 134 -16.20 -15.44 11.20
C ASN A 134 -15.77 -15.65 9.74
N SER A 135 -15.33 -16.85 9.40
CA SER A 135 -14.87 -17.21 8.05
C SER A 135 -15.92 -16.95 6.96
N SER A 136 -17.20 -17.25 7.20
CA SER A 136 -18.26 -17.01 6.22
C SER A 136 -18.56 -15.53 6.02
N GLY A 137 -18.45 -14.73 7.08
CA GLY A 137 -18.52 -13.27 7.02
C GLY A 137 -17.37 -12.69 6.21
N GLN A 138 -16.14 -13.19 6.41
CA GLN A 138 -14.97 -12.79 5.63
C GLN A 138 -15.11 -13.16 4.15
N ALA A 139 -15.62 -14.35 3.84
CA ALA A 139 -15.90 -14.76 2.46
C ALA A 139 -16.91 -13.83 1.79
N SER A 140 -17.97 -13.45 2.50
CA SER A 140 -19.00 -12.52 2.02
C SER A 140 -18.43 -11.12 1.80
N TYR A 141 -17.54 -10.65 2.68
CA TYR A 141 -16.81 -9.39 2.54
C TYR A 141 -15.94 -9.39 1.27
N THR A 142 -15.12 -10.42 1.09
CA THR A 142 -14.28 -10.59 -0.10
C THR A 142 -15.11 -10.58 -1.40
N ALA A 143 -16.22 -11.34 -1.44
CA ALA A 143 -17.11 -11.33 -2.58
C ALA A 143 -17.76 -9.95 -2.82
N GLY A 144 -18.01 -9.19 -1.78
CA GLY A 144 -18.47 -7.80 -1.85
C GLY A 144 -17.46 -6.90 -2.55
N LYS A 145 -16.18 -6.98 -2.17
CA LYS A 145 -15.09 -6.20 -2.78
C LYS A 145 -14.86 -6.56 -4.25
N VAL A 146 -15.00 -7.84 -4.60
CA VAL A 146 -14.95 -8.27 -6.02
C VAL A 146 -16.06 -7.60 -6.83
N ARG A 147 -17.28 -7.58 -6.33
CA ARG A 147 -18.40 -6.89 -7.01
C ARG A 147 -18.18 -5.39 -7.11
N ASP A 148 -17.64 -4.76 -6.08
CA ASP A 148 -17.35 -3.33 -6.07
C ASP A 148 -16.34 -2.96 -7.17
N ILE A 149 -15.22 -3.66 -7.24
CA ILE A 149 -14.21 -3.46 -8.29
C ILE A 149 -14.80 -3.70 -9.69
N ALA A 150 -15.56 -4.78 -9.87
CA ALA A 150 -16.19 -5.12 -11.14
C ALA A 150 -17.18 -4.02 -11.61
N ASN A 151 -17.94 -3.43 -10.69
CA ASN A 151 -18.89 -2.36 -11.00
C ASN A 151 -18.19 -1.07 -11.44
N HIS A 152 -17.04 -0.75 -10.85
CA HIS A 152 -16.27 0.43 -11.23
C HIS A 152 -15.56 0.26 -12.57
N ASN A 153 -15.05 -0.94 -12.85
CA ASN A 153 -14.40 -1.29 -14.12
C ASN A 153 -13.44 -0.21 -14.63
N TYR A 154 -12.39 0.04 -13.86
CA TYR A 154 -11.39 1.08 -14.21
C TYR A 154 -10.48 0.72 -15.38
N GLY A 155 -10.46 -0.55 -15.80
CA GLY A 155 -9.65 -1.02 -16.92
C GLY A 155 -8.14 -1.05 -16.65
N VAL A 156 -7.75 -1.13 -15.37
CA VAL A 156 -6.37 -1.28 -14.91
C VAL A 156 -6.23 -2.51 -14.03
N PRO A 157 -5.02 -3.09 -13.90
CA PRO A 157 -4.78 -4.18 -12.96
C PRO A 157 -5.17 -3.81 -11.54
N THR A 158 -5.70 -4.79 -10.81
CA THR A 158 -6.02 -4.68 -9.39
C THR A 158 -4.92 -5.34 -8.57
N PHE A 159 -4.44 -4.64 -7.56
CA PHE A 159 -3.52 -5.13 -6.56
C PHE A 159 -4.17 -5.00 -5.17
N VAL A 160 -4.20 -6.08 -4.41
CA VAL A 160 -4.56 -6.03 -2.99
C VAL A 160 -3.27 -6.00 -2.22
N GLY A 161 -2.81 -4.79 -1.87
CA GLY A 161 -1.51 -4.57 -1.25
C GLY A 161 -1.45 -5.02 0.19
N GLU A 162 -2.56 -4.92 0.90
CA GLU A 162 -2.66 -5.42 2.25
C GLU A 162 -3.98 -6.15 2.50
N PHE A 163 -3.88 -7.31 3.13
CA PHE A 163 -5.03 -7.99 3.72
C PHE A 163 -4.59 -8.99 4.79
N THR A 164 -5.52 -9.37 5.64
CA THR A 164 -5.39 -10.52 6.53
C THR A 164 -6.74 -11.20 6.68
N CYS A 165 -6.71 -12.50 6.97
CA CYS A 165 -7.89 -13.26 7.38
C CYS A 165 -7.79 -13.68 8.85
N PHE A 166 -6.88 -13.05 9.60
CA PHE A 166 -6.63 -13.36 11.01
C PHE A 166 -6.40 -14.86 11.21
N ASP A 167 -6.95 -15.45 12.26
CA ASP A 167 -6.80 -16.88 12.57
C ASP A 167 -7.82 -17.78 11.84
N GLN A 168 -8.43 -17.31 10.74
CA GLN A 168 -9.49 -18.02 10.03
C GLN A 168 -8.94 -18.74 8.79
N GLU A 169 -8.49 -19.99 8.93
CA GLU A 169 -7.86 -20.76 7.85
C GLU A 169 -8.75 -20.89 6.60
N ASP A 170 -10.05 -21.18 6.78
CA ASP A 170 -10.99 -21.28 5.65
C ASP A 170 -11.16 -19.95 4.94
N ALA A 171 -11.13 -18.84 5.66
CA ALA A 171 -11.17 -17.51 5.07
C ALA A 171 -9.90 -17.22 4.25
N TRP A 172 -8.72 -17.61 4.72
CA TRP A 172 -7.48 -17.51 3.95
C TRP A 172 -7.58 -18.27 2.62
N ARG A 173 -8.01 -19.55 2.66
CA ARG A 173 -8.20 -20.37 1.45
C ARG A 173 -9.16 -19.73 0.47
N ASN A 174 -10.33 -19.28 0.98
CA ASN A 174 -11.36 -18.65 0.16
C ASN A 174 -10.86 -17.34 -0.47
N THR A 175 -10.28 -16.44 0.32
CA THR A 175 -9.85 -15.11 -0.12
C THR A 175 -8.75 -15.20 -1.18
N MET A 176 -7.69 -15.97 -0.93
CA MET A 176 -6.60 -16.15 -1.90
C MET A 176 -7.09 -16.81 -3.20
N SER A 177 -7.96 -17.84 -3.08
CA SER A 177 -8.57 -18.47 -4.25
C SER A 177 -9.41 -17.49 -5.06
N THR A 178 -10.19 -16.66 -4.38
CA THR A 178 -11.02 -15.63 -5.02
C THR A 178 -10.17 -14.60 -5.75
N TYR A 179 -9.13 -14.06 -5.11
CA TYR A 179 -8.24 -13.09 -5.77
C TYR A 179 -7.56 -13.70 -6.99
N ASN A 180 -7.05 -14.93 -6.89
CA ASN A 180 -6.45 -15.64 -8.02
C ASN A 180 -7.44 -15.85 -9.18
N GLN A 181 -8.70 -16.21 -8.89
CA GLN A 181 -9.75 -16.37 -9.91
C GLN A 181 -10.10 -15.06 -10.61
N GLN A 182 -9.98 -13.92 -9.93
CA GLN A 182 -10.16 -12.59 -10.51
C GLN A 182 -8.92 -12.11 -11.30
N GLY A 183 -7.81 -12.83 -11.25
CA GLY A 183 -6.54 -12.36 -11.81
C GLY A 183 -5.93 -11.19 -11.05
N TRP A 184 -6.29 -11.02 -9.80
CA TRP A 184 -5.74 -9.98 -8.94
C TRP A 184 -4.39 -10.38 -8.39
N HIS A 185 -3.48 -9.43 -8.29
CA HIS A 185 -2.24 -9.59 -7.55
C HIS A 185 -2.48 -9.20 -6.09
N TRP A 186 -1.75 -9.84 -5.17
CA TRP A 186 -1.96 -9.58 -3.75
C TRP A 186 -0.70 -9.85 -2.92
N THR A 187 -0.59 -9.13 -1.81
CA THR A 187 0.35 -9.36 -0.71
C THR A 187 -0.40 -9.31 0.61
N THR A 188 0.16 -9.94 1.64
CA THR A 188 -0.46 -9.97 2.97
C THR A 188 0.22 -8.99 3.91
N TRP A 189 -0.51 -8.46 4.85
CA TRP A 189 0.05 -7.75 5.98
C TRP A 189 0.00 -8.64 7.23
N ALA A 190 1.16 -9.18 7.72
CA ALA A 190 2.48 -9.04 7.13
C ALA A 190 3.18 -10.39 7.08
N TYR A 191 4.30 -10.49 6.38
CA TYR A 191 5.08 -11.73 6.31
C TYR A 191 5.58 -12.15 7.69
N LYS A 192 6.07 -11.20 8.49
CA LYS A 192 6.76 -11.47 9.74
C LYS A 192 6.43 -10.39 10.78
N VAL A 193 6.03 -10.82 11.96
CA VAL A 193 5.71 -9.94 13.07
C VAL A 193 6.46 -10.35 14.33
N THR A 194 6.55 -9.46 15.30
CA THR A 194 7.12 -9.74 16.62
C THR A 194 6.03 -10.13 17.61
N GLY A 195 6.32 -11.10 18.47
CA GLY A 195 5.37 -11.59 19.47
C GLY A 195 4.28 -12.49 18.90
N ASN A 196 3.28 -12.79 19.71
CA ASN A 196 2.14 -13.60 19.32
C ASN A 196 1.05 -12.71 18.74
N SER A 197 0.97 -12.67 17.44
CA SER A 197 0.00 -11.84 16.72
C SER A 197 -0.56 -12.59 15.51
N SER A 198 -1.85 -12.41 15.24
CA SER A 198 -2.52 -12.92 14.04
C SER A 198 -2.23 -12.11 12.77
N TRP A 199 -1.41 -11.08 12.87
CA TRP A 199 -1.05 -10.21 11.73
C TRP A 199 -0.03 -10.83 10.78
N GLY A 200 0.87 -11.67 11.28
CA GLY A 200 1.97 -12.21 10.49
C GLY A 200 1.81 -13.68 10.15
N ILE A 201 2.35 -14.08 9.01
CA ILE A 201 2.50 -15.50 8.67
C ILE A 201 3.50 -16.16 9.63
N TYR A 202 4.55 -15.45 10.00
CA TYR A 202 5.53 -15.89 10.97
C TYR A 202 5.59 -14.95 12.18
N ASN A 203 5.54 -15.53 13.37
CA ASN A 203 5.78 -14.83 14.62
C ASN A 203 7.19 -15.15 15.11
N HIS A 204 7.92 -14.16 15.58
CA HIS A 204 9.20 -14.35 16.22
C HIS A 204 9.44 -13.33 17.33
N ASN A 205 10.34 -13.65 18.25
CA ASN A 205 10.73 -12.78 19.35
C ASN A 205 12.23 -12.43 19.20
N PRO A 206 12.59 -11.50 18.29
CA PRO A 206 13.96 -11.06 18.18
C PRO A 206 14.37 -10.29 19.43
N GLU A 207 15.67 -10.17 19.65
CA GLU A 207 16.17 -9.20 20.63
C GLU A 207 15.63 -7.80 20.29
N LYS A 208 15.26 -7.05 21.33
CA LYS A 208 14.76 -5.69 21.16
C LYS A 208 15.82 -4.81 20.51
N VAL A 209 15.46 -4.20 19.38
CA VAL A 209 16.29 -3.23 18.68
C VAL A 209 16.10 -1.84 19.29
N ASP A 210 17.21 -1.17 19.58
CA ASP A 210 17.21 0.24 19.96
C ASP A 210 17.80 1.06 18.80
N ILE A 211 16.94 1.72 18.03
CA ILE A 211 17.33 2.48 16.84
C ILE A 211 18.22 3.70 17.16
N TYR A 212 18.31 4.11 18.41
CA TYR A 212 19.13 5.25 18.83
C TYR A 212 20.51 4.84 19.34
N ASN A 213 20.60 3.64 19.97
CA ASN A 213 21.81 3.20 20.67
C ASN A 213 22.48 1.99 20.00
N ASP A 214 21.75 1.17 19.25
CA ASP A 214 22.33 0.02 18.54
C ASP A 214 23.07 0.47 17.28
N SER A 215 24.24 -0.11 17.02
CA SER A 215 24.92 0.06 15.73
C SER A 215 24.13 -0.63 14.60
N ALA A 216 24.37 -0.22 13.36
CA ALA A 216 23.75 -0.86 12.18
C ALA A 216 24.00 -2.38 12.13
N ASP A 217 25.22 -2.82 12.50
CA ASP A 217 25.56 -4.24 12.57
C ASP A 217 24.82 -4.96 13.70
N THR A 218 24.66 -4.31 14.86
CA THR A 218 23.87 -4.83 15.97
C THR A 218 22.41 -5.02 15.57
N ILE A 219 21.81 -4.00 14.95
CA ILE A 219 20.44 -4.06 14.44
C ILE A 219 20.30 -5.22 13.45
N LYS A 220 21.20 -5.30 12.48
CA LYS A 220 21.21 -6.37 11.47
C LYS A 220 21.29 -7.76 12.13
N ASN A 221 22.17 -7.92 13.11
CA ASN A 221 22.34 -9.21 13.79
C ASN A 221 21.10 -9.61 14.61
N LYS A 222 20.51 -8.68 15.35
CA LYS A 222 19.26 -8.89 16.10
C LYS A 222 18.10 -9.30 15.19
N TRP A 223 18.01 -8.73 13.98
CA TRP A 223 16.97 -9.05 13.02
C TRP A 223 17.23 -10.27 12.15
N SER A 224 18.48 -10.69 12.00
CA SER A 224 18.83 -11.89 11.24
C SER A 224 18.90 -13.16 12.08
N ALA A 225 18.90 -13.04 13.40
CA ALA A 225 18.85 -14.17 14.34
C ALA A 225 17.42 -14.71 14.46
N VAL A 226 16.96 -15.43 13.43
CA VAL A 226 15.63 -16.04 13.36
C VAL A 226 15.78 -17.47 12.90
#